data_9beaac80d03eff8d42eeec10a87101e5
#
_entry.id   9beaac80d03eff8d42eeec10a87101e5
#
_cell.length_a   1.000
_cell.length_b   1.000
_cell.length_c   1.000
_cell.angle_alpha   90.00
_cell.angle_beta   90.00
_cell.angle_gamma   90.00
#
_symmetry.space_group_name_H-M   'P 1'
#
loop_
_entity.id
_entity.type
_entity.pdbx_description
1 polymer ?
#
loop_
_entity_poly.entity_id
_entity_poly.type
_entity_poly.pdbx_seq_one_letter_code
_entity_poly.pdbx_strand_id
1 'polypeptide(L)'
;MVSSVGAASEVQLYLETGRVKVKNQGKVRFLSHSDPLNPLIVELELGEQVLTGKNTRARIEMREKEEEIRLRVDTLFKVNSLDLDQTEVEMPTGKARFKIKRKLNRKKKQRRKFNVRTVTALVGVRGTEFVMGTS
;
A
#
# COMPACT_ATOMS: atom_id res chain seq x y z
N MET A 1 14.65 23.23 1.23
CA MET A 1 14.94 22.58 0.93
C MET A 1 14.60 22.01 -0.01
N VAL A 2 15.11 21.72 -0.39
CA VAL A 2 14.84 21.22 -1.33
C VAL A 2 14.51 20.03 -1.44
N SER A 3 13.63 19.89 -1.22
CA SER A 3 13.07 18.75 -1.47
C SER A 3 13.61 18.06 -2.57
N SER A 4 13.79 17.02 -2.49
CA SER A 4 13.81 16.02 -3.42
C SER A 4 13.01 16.29 -4.60
N VAL A 5 13.41 17.26 -5.25
CA VAL A 5 12.78 17.57 -6.49
C VAL A 5 12.89 16.38 -7.42
N GLY A 6 11.80 15.89 -7.84
CA GLY A 6 11.76 14.82 -8.80
C GLY A 6 11.83 13.41 -8.25
N ALA A 7 12.02 13.25 -6.96
CA ALA A 7 11.91 11.93 -6.39
C ALA A 7 10.45 11.67 -6.07
N ALA A 8 9.74 11.08 -7.00
CA ALA A 8 8.40 10.59 -6.71
C ALA A 8 8.50 9.55 -5.60
N SER A 9 7.56 9.55 -4.68
CA SER A 9 7.49 8.52 -3.66
C SER A 9 7.31 7.16 -4.33
N GLU A 10 7.98 6.14 -3.82
CA GLU A 10 7.81 4.78 -4.32
C GLU A 10 6.48 4.18 -3.91
N VAL A 11 5.75 4.82 -2.99
CA VAL A 11 4.45 4.38 -2.52
C VAL A 11 3.42 5.46 -2.84
N GLN A 12 2.39 5.09 -3.57
CA GLN A 12 1.33 6.02 -3.96
C GLN A 12 -0.03 5.46 -3.59
N LEU A 13 -0.87 6.31 -3.01
CA LEU A 13 -2.26 5.98 -2.72
C LEU A 13 -3.13 6.57 -3.82
N TYR A 14 -3.97 5.72 -4.41
CA TYR A 14 -4.96 6.14 -5.38
C TYR A 14 -6.34 6.03 -4.73
N LEU A 15 -6.94 7.15 -4.42
CA LEU A 15 -8.29 7.18 -3.86
C LEU A 15 -9.29 7.37 -4.99
N GLU A 16 -10.05 6.32 -5.29
CA GLU A 16 -11.05 6.35 -6.34
C GLU A 16 -12.35 6.98 -5.85
N THR A 17 -12.90 6.45 -4.76
CA THR A 17 -14.11 6.98 -4.14
C THR A 17 -14.04 6.77 -2.63
N GLY A 18 -14.70 7.64 -1.90
CA GLY A 18 -14.85 7.50 -0.45
C GLY A 18 -13.94 8.39 0.34
N ARG A 19 -13.56 7.93 1.51
CA ARG A 19 -12.78 8.70 2.47
C ARG A 19 -11.62 7.89 3.01
N VAL A 20 -10.49 8.56 3.16
CA VAL A 20 -9.28 7.97 3.70
C VAL A 20 -8.69 8.92 4.73
N LYS A 21 -8.22 8.35 5.82
CA LYS A 21 -7.49 9.08 6.85
C LYS A 21 -6.03 8.63 6.79
N VAL A 22 -5.12 9.58 6.62
CA VAL A 22 -3.68 9.29 6.58
C VAL A 22 -3.05 9.91 7.83
N LYS A 23 -2.38 9.07 8.61
CA LYS A 23 -1.77 9.49 9.88
C LYS A 23 -0.26 9.30 9.83
N ASN A 24 0.46 10.37 10.18
CA ASN A 24 1.91 10.37 10.23
C ASN A 24 2.39 11.17 11.44
N GLN A 25 2.98 10.48 12.41
CA GLN A 25 3.59 11.12 13.59
C GLN A 25 2.70 12.16 14.28
N GLY A 26 1.46 11.77 14.54
CA GLY A 26 0.50 12.64 15.20
C GLY A 26 -0.22 13.62 14.30
N LYS A 27 0.21 13.75 13.05
CA LYS A 27 -0.51 14.55 12.05
C LYS A 27 -1.49 13.68 11.30
N VAL A 28 -2.70 14.18 11.11
CA VAL A 28 -3.78 13.46 10.47
C VAL A 28 -4.27 14.26 9.28
N ARG A 29 -4.34 13.61 8.11
CA ARG A 29 -4.93 14.18 6.91
C ARG A 29 -6.20 13.42 6.57
N PHE A 30 -7.26 14.15 6.26
CA PHE A 30 -8.51 13.56 5.81
C PHE A 30 -8.66 13.83 4.32
N LEU A 31 -8.84 12.77 3.55
CA LEU A 31 -8.97 12.86 2.10
C LEU A 31 -10.32 12.28 1.69
N SER A 32 -10.97 12.90 0.73
CA SER A 32 -12.22 12.39 0.16
C SER A 32 -12.21 12.62 -1.34
N HIS A 33 -12.87 11.73 -2.05
CA HIS A 33 -12.91 11.78 -3.51
C HIS A 33 -14.12 10.99 -4.02
N SER A 34 -14.61 11.35 -5.20
CA SER A 34 -15.78 10.68 -5.74
C SER A 34 -15.74 10.53 -7.26
N ASP A 35 -14.56 10.47 -7.85
CA ASP A 35 -14.41 10.30 -9.28
C ASP A 35 -13.46 9.13 -9.57
N PRO A 36 -13.99 7.91 -9.79
CA PRO A 36 -13.14 6.74 -10.03
C PRO A 36 -12.35 6.80 -11.34
N LEU A 37 -12.80 7.58 -12.30
CA LEU A 37 -12.09 7.73 -13.56
C LEU A 37 -10.86 8.62 -13.42
N ASN A 38 -10.86 9.49 -12.43
CA ASN A 38 -9.73 10.38 -12.15
C ASN A 38 -9.41 10.30 -10.65
N PRO A 39 -8.75 9.23 -10.21
CA PRO A 39 -8.49 9.06 -8.78
C PRO A 39 -7.60 10.14 -8.21
N LEU A 40 -7.79 10.44 -6.94
CA LEU A 40 -6.91 11.34 -6.21
C LEU A 40 -5.63 10.57 -5.88
N ILE A 41 -4.50 11.09 -6.34
CA ILE A 41 -3.20 10.45 -6.13
C ILE A 41 -2.46 11.16 -5.01
N VAL A 42 -2.06 10.41 -3.99
CA VAL A 42 -1.35 10.94 -2.84
C VAL A 42 -0.08 10.14 -2.64
N GLU A 43 1.04 10.83 -2.53
CA GLU A 43 2.29 10.17 -2.21
C GLU A 43 2.35 9.86 -0.72
N LEU A 44 2.77 8.65 -0.39
CA LEU A 44 2.88 8.20 0.99
C LEU A 44 4.35 8.00 1.37
N GLU A 45 4.67 8.34 2.60
CA GLU A 45 5.98 8.04 3.17
C GLU A 45 5.91 6.72 3.91
N LEU A 46 7.05 6.07 4.05
CA LEU A 46 7.13 4.85 4.85
C LEU A 46 6.70 5.15 6.29
N GLY A 47 5.89 4.27 6.84
CA GLY A 47 5.38 4.44 8.19
C GLY A 47 4.07 5.20 8.29
N GLU A 48 3.60 5.81 7.21
CA GLU A 48 2.29 6.46 7.25
C GLU A 48 1.19 5.42 7.30
N GLN A 49 0.21 5.66 8.18
CA GLN A 49 -0.94 4.79 8.32
C GLN A 49 -2.09 5.29 7.45
N VAL A 50 -2.71 4.37 6.74
CA VAL A 50 -3.88 4.66 5.90
C VAL A 50 -5.06 3.90 6.46
N LEU A 51 -6.13 4.61 6.78
CA LEU A 51 -7.38 4.00 7.23
C LEU A 51 -8.48 4.34 6.25
N THR A 52 -9.04 3.32 5.60
CA THR A 52 -10.15 3.53 4.69
C THR A 52 -11.47 3.56 5.45
N GLY A 53 -12.38 4.41 5.04
CA GLY A 53 -13.71 4.49 5.63
C GLY A 53 -14.72 3.59 4.91
N LYS A 54 -15.99 3.82 5.20
CA LYS A 54 -17.09 3.12 4.55
C LYS A 54 -17.21 3.58 3.10
N ASN A 55 -17.71 2.71 2.25
CA ASN A 55 -17.93 3.01 0.82
C ASN A 55 -16.67 3.56 0.13
N THR A 56 -15.52 3.06 0.51
CA THR A 56 -14.24 3.55 0.01
C THR A 56 -13.60 2.54 -0.90
N ARG A 57 -13.10 3.03 -2.04
CA ARG A 57 -12.27 2.26 -2.96
C ARG A 57 -10.94 2.97 -3.09
N ALA A 58 -9.91 2.31 -2.63
CA ALA A 58 -8.56 2.85 -2.68
C ALA A 58 -7.58 1.74 -3.01
N ARG A 59 -6.47 2.11 -3.64
CA ARG A 59 -5.41 1.15 -3.90
C ARG A 59 -4.06 1.79 -3.61
N ILE A 60 -3.13 0.96 -3.21
CA ILE A 60 -1.73 1.36 -3.02
C ILE A 60 -0.94 0.77 -4.17
N GLU A 61 -0.12 1.59 -4.81
CA GLU A 61 0.80 1.13 -5.86
C GLU A 61 2.21 1.41 -5.42
N MET A 62 3.07 0.42 -5.58
CA MET A 62 4.48 0.50 -5.22
C MET A 62 5.35 -0.02 -6.35
N ARG A 63 6.59 0.46 -6.39
CA ARG A 63 7.61 -0.02 -7.34
C ARG A 63 7.15 0.06 -8.79
N GLU A 64 6.71 1.26 -9.19
CA GLU A 64 6.25 1.50 -10.55
C GLU A 64 5.16 0.51 -10.98
N LYS A 65 4.20 0.30 -10.09
CA LYS A 65 3.05 -0.58 -10.33
C LYS A 65 3.37 -2.07 -10.32
N GLU A 66 4.56 -2.47 -9.87
CA GLU A 66 4.87 -3.88 -9.72
C GLU A 66 4.09 -4.50 -8.56
N GLU A 67 3.75 -3.70 -7.56
CA GLU A 67 2.98 -4.16 -6.40
C GLU A 67 1.75 -3.29 -6.27
N GLU A 68 0.58 -3.91 -6.33
CA GLU A 68 -0.69 -3.22 -6.19
C GLU A 68 -1.48 -3.86 -5.04
N ILE A 69 -2.01 -3.02 -4.16
CA ILE A 69 -2.80 -3.49 -3.02
C ILE A 69 -4.12 -2.74 -3.04
N ARG A 70 -5.22 -3.46 -3.26
CA ARG A 70 -6.55 -2.86 -3.23
C ARG A 70 -7.13 -2.99 -1.84
N LEU A 71 -7.30 -1.85 -1.19
CA LEU A 71 -7.83 -1.79 0.16
C LEU A 71 -9.36 -1.82 0.13
N ARG A 72 -9.93 -2.64 0.98
CA ARG A 72 -11.38 -2.67 1.21
C ARG A 72 -11.77 -1.62 2.23
N VAL A 73 -13.07 -1.54 2.56
CA VAL A 73 -13.58 -0.62 3.57
C VAL A 73 -13.01 -0.96 4.95
N ASP A 74 -12.92 0.03 5.81
CA ASP A 74 -12.49 -0.12 7.21
C ASP A 74 -11.16 -0.90 7.35
N THR A 75 -10.22 -0.63 6.47
CA THR A 75 -8.91 -1.28 6.47
C THR A 75 -7.83 -0.32 6.94
N LEU A 76 -7.01 -0.80 7.87
CA LEU A 76 -5.84 -0.06 8.35
C LEU A 76 -4.60 -0.67 7.71
N PHE A 77 -3.82 0.16 7.03
CA PHE A 77 -2.69 -0.27 6.23
C PHE A 77 -1.48 0.65 6.43
N LYS A 78 -0.30 0.06 6.41
CA LYS A 78 0.94 0.82 6.53
C LYS A 78 2.06 0.09 5.79
N VAL A 79 2.93 0.82 5.10
CA VAL A 79 4.13 0.25 4.50
C VAL A 79 5.28 0.46 5.48
N ASN A 80 5.83 -0.62 6.01
CA ASN A 80 6.92 -0.56 6.98
C ASN A 80 8.29 -0.41 6.33
N SER A 81 8.52 -1.19 5.27
CA SER A 81 9.80 -1.10 4.57
C SER A 81 9.63 -1.43 3.10
N LEU A 82 10.48 -0.81 2.29
CA LEU A 82 10.48 -0.99 0.84
C LEU A 82 11.95 -1.02 0.39
N ASP A 83 12.56 -2.18 0.52
CA ASP A 83 13.97 -2.37 0.19
C ASP A 83 14.12 -3.06 -1.16
N LEU A 84 15.34 -3.16 -1.66
CA LEU A 84 15.61 -3.79 -2.95
C LEU A 84 15.18 -5.25 -3.00
N ASP A 85 15.27 -5.94 -1.88
CA ASP A 85 14.99 -7.38 -1.80
C ASP A 85 13.75 -7.73 -0.97
N GLN A 86 13.13 -6.75 -0.33
CA GLN A 86 12.04 -7.01 0.59
C GLN A 86 11.05 -5.86 0.66
N THR A 87 9.78 -6.19 0.68
CA THR A 87 8.70 -5.26 1.00
C THR A 87 7.96 -5.80 2.21
N GLU A 88 7.77 -4.98 3.23
CA GLU A 88 6.95 -5.35 4.38
C GLU A 88 5.85 -4.34 4.58
N VAL A 89 4.63 -4.83 4.62
CA VAL A 89 3.45 -4.00 4.90
C VAL A 89 2.77 -4.51 6.16
N GLU A 90 1.99 -3.66 6.78
CA GLU A 90 1.28 -3.99 8.00
C GLU A 90 -0.20 -3.71 7.80
N MET A 91 -1.02 -4.70 8.14
CA MET A 91 -2.47 -4.60 8.03
C MET A 91 -3.11 -5.20 9.28
N PRO A 92 -3.20 -4.43 10.38
CA PRO A 92 -3.77 -4.95 11.63
C PRO A 92 -5.24 -5.31 11.51
N THR A 93 -6.02 -4.57 10.74
CA THR A 93 -7.44 -4.82 10.55
C THR A 93 -7.85 -4.58 9.12
N GLY A 94 -8.89 -5.24 8.68
CA GLY A 94 -9.50 -5.03 7.38
C GLY A 94 -9.20 -6.12 6.38
N LYS A 95 -9.43 -5.79 5.12
CA LYS A 95 -9.19 -6.70 4.00
C LYS A 95 -8.51 -5.99 2.86
N ALA A 96 -7.65 -6.70 2.16
CA ALA A 96 -7.00 -6.17 0.99
C ALA A 96 -6.74 -7.28 -0.03
N ARG A 97 -6.70 -6.89 -1.29
CA ARG A 97 -6.31 -7.76 -2.38
C ARG A 97 -4.93 -7.35 -2.86
N PHE A 98 -4.01 -8.29 -2.82
CA PHE A 98 -2.62 -8.04 -3.19
C PHE A 98 -2.36 -8.62 -4.57
N LYS A 99 -1.81 -7.79 -5.44
CA LYS A 99 -1.40 -8.21 -6.77
C LYS A 99 0.05 -7.85 -6.95
N ILE A 100 0.90 -8.84 -7.03
CA ILE A 100 2.35 -8.64 -7.09
C ILE A 100 2.86 -9.19 -8.41
N LYS A 101 3.38 -8.28 -9.23
CA LYS A 101 4.01 -8.66 -10.49
C LYS A 101 5.46 -8.97 -10.22
N ARG A 102 5.83 -10.23 -10.34
CA ARG A 102 7.21 -10.62 -10.16
C ARG A 102 7.91 -10.66 -11.51
N LYS A 103 8.76 -9.69 -11.75
CA LYS A 103 9.64 -9.77 -12.90
C LYS A 103 10.82 -10.63 -12.52
N LEU A 104 11.01 -11.72 -13.25
CA LEU A 104 12.19 -12.52 -13.12
C LEU A 104 13.37 -11.72 -13.67
N ASN A 105 14.22 -11.25 -12.79
CA ASN A 105 15.48 -10.69 -13.23
C ASN A 105 16.42 -11.87 -13.53
N ARG A 106 16.67 -12.11 -14.80
CA ARG A 106 17.53 -13.23 -15.24
C ARG A 106 18.94 -13.18 -14.66
N LYS A 107 19.40 -12.00 -14.26
CA LYS A 107 20.75 -11.84 -13.72
C LYS A 107 20.83 -12.09 -12.22
N LYS A 108 19.72 -11.98 -11.50
CA LYS A 108 19.67 -12.23 -10.07
C LYS A 108 18.55 -13.21 -9.82
N LYS A 109 18.90 -14.44 -9.50
CA LYS A 109 17.93 -15.49 -9.19
C LYS A 109 17.17 -15.22 -7.87
N GLN A 110 17.25 -14.00 -7.34
CA GLN A 110 16.63 -13.66 -6.09
C GLN A 110 15.26 -13.04 -6.33
N ARG A 111 14.26 -13.67 -5.76
CA ARG A 111 12.92 -13.10 -5.75
C ARG A 111 12.81 -12.14 -4.58
N ARG A 112 12.24 -10.95 -4.84
CA ARG A 112 11.94 -10.00 -3.80
C ARG A 112 10.91 -10.61 -2.85
N LYS A 113 11.17 -10.53 -1.56
CA LYS A 113 10.23 -11.03 -0.55
C LYS A 113 9.15 -10.00 -0.30
N PHE A 114 7.91 -10.45 -0.18
CA PHE A 114 6.80 -9.61 0.20
C PHE A 114 6.15 -10.20 1.44
N ASN A 115 6.15 -9.45 2.52
CA ASN A 115 5.62 -9.89 3.80
C ASN A 115 4.49 -8.99 4.25
N VAL A 116 3.44 -9.58 4.79
CA VAL A 116 2.32 -8.87 5.39
C VAL A 116 2.29 -9.17 6.88
N ARG A 117 2.43 -8.14 7.69
CA ARG A 117 2.35 -8.27 9.14
C ARG A 117 0.94 -7.96 9.60
N THR A 118 0.34 -8.91 10.32
CA THR A 118 -0.96 -8.70 10.98
C THR A 118 -0.71 -8.58 12.48
N VAL A 119 -1.77 -8.49 13.27
CA VAL A 119 -1.64 -8.41 14.74
C VAL A 119 -0.94 -9.63 15.31
N THR A 120 -1.19 -10.81 14.72
CA THR A 120 -0.73 -12.08 15.29
C THR A 120 0.29 -12.83 14.45
N ALA A 121 0.57 -12.38 13.23
CA ALA A 121 1.40 -13.16 12.31
C ALA A 121 2.17 -12.31 11.32
N LEU A 122 3.23 -12.88 10.77
CA LEU A 122 3.94 -12.35 9.62
C LEU A 122 3.77 -13.37 8.50
N VAL A 123 3.11 -12.97 7.42
CA VAL A 123 2.78 -13.85 6.32
C VAL A 123 3.62 -13.50 5.10
N GLY A 124 4.41 -14.46 4.63
CA GLY A 124 5.15 -14.30 3.39
C GLY A 124 4.27 -14.61 2.20
N VAL A 125 4.35 -13.78 1.19
CA VAL A 125 3.53 -13.92 -0.02
C VAL A 125 4.37 -14.51 -1.13
N ARG A 126 3.89 -15.59 -1.71
CA ARG A 126 4.58 -16.27 -2.82
C ARG A 126 3.79 -16.21 -4.12
N GLY A 127 2.51 -15.94 -4.06
CA GLY A 127 1.66 -15.87 -5.23
C GLY A 127 1.68 -14.51 -5.90
N THR A 128 1.14 -14.44 -7.11
CA THR A 128 1.03 -13.19 -7.84
C THR A 128 -0.23 -12.43 -7.47
N GLU A 129 -1.23 -13.11 -6.95
CA GLU A 129 -2.48 -12.49 -6.53
C GLU A 129 -3.10 -13.25 -5.38
N PHE A 130 -3.52 -12.57 -4.35
CA PHE A 130 -4.19 -13.19 -3.20
C PHE A 130 -5.01 -12.14 -2.44
N VAL A 131 -5.96 -12.65 -1.65
CA VAL A 131 -6.81 -11.81 -0.80
C VAL A 131 -6.52 -12.15 0.64
N MET A 132 -6.33 -11.14 1.47
CA MET A 132 -6.11 -11.32 2.89
C MET A 132 -7.11 -10.50 3.68
N GLY A 133 -7.67 -11.08 4.72
CA GLY A 133 -8.55 -10.38 5.63
C GLY A 133 -8.16 -10.65 7.06
N THR A 134 -8.29 -9.64 7.91
CA THR A 134 -8.07 -9.75 9.35
C THR A 134 -9.25 -9.10 10.06
N SER A 135 -9.66 -9.67 11.12
CA SER A 135 -10.76 -9.12 11.92
C SER A 135 -10.27 -8.64 13.27
#